data_04c9ccfc32932265dd0797fad344e931
#
_entry.id   04c9ccfc32932265dd0797fad344e931
#
_cell.length_a   1.000
_cell.length_b   1.000
_cell.length_c   1.000
_cell.angle_alpha   90.00
_cell.angle_beta   90.00
_cell.angle_gamma   90.00
#
_symmetry.space_group_name_H-M   'P 1'
#
loop_
_entity.id
_entity.type
_entity.pdbx_description
1 polymer ?
#
loop_
_entity_poly.entity_id
_entity_poly.type
_entity_poly.pdbx_seq_one_letter_code
_entity_poly.pdbx_strand_id
1 'polypeptide(L)'
;MKNLVKLLTVLFVGFVLSACTKNKAELGTAENPIKLHFVPSVDSKVIEDNSKIFKDYLEKNTSYKFEVTIPQSYIAVVESFGTKRADIAAINTFGYLIAHEKYGVEALMTVLRHGSATYQSMFVAKADGNIKKIEDLVGKKVAFVDPASTTGYIIPLKSLKDKKVEPKETVFAQKHDNVVSMVYQGQVDAGAAFYSPAFKNDKGVMEIEDARRLVLTQYPDVEKKIAIIGLSEPVPNDPFVFRKEMSAEMKTKIVDAMMTFVATPEGKEAFKAIYGVTELKKATDKDYDVVREMLKTVGKNASDLMKK
;
A
#
# COMPACT_ATOMS: atom_id res chain seq x y z
N MET A 1 4.51 78.56 14.14
CA MET A 1 3.96 77.48 13.26
C MET A 1 4.92 76.34 12.95
N LYS A 2 5.92 76.06 13.83
CA LYS A 2 6.92 74.95 13.63
C LYS A 2 6.83 73.79 14.65
N ASN A 3 5.93 73.87 15.62
CA ASN A 3 5.78 72.88 16.69
C ASN A 3 4.55 71.99 16.62
N LEU A 4 3.71 72.17 15.61
CA LEU A 4 2.46 71.39 15.46
C LEU A 4 2.60 70.17 14.54
N VAL A 5 3.70 70.08 13.80
CA VAL A 5 3.94 68.96 12.83
C VAL A 5 4.66 67.78 13.46
N LYS A 6 5.26 67.95 14.65
CA LYS A 6 6.00 66.84 15.32
C LYS A 6 5.15 65.94 16.23
N LEU A 7 3.85 66.30 16.45
CA LEU A 7 2.99 65.51 17.34
C LEU A 7 2.07 64.53 16.57
N LEU A 8 2.02 64.62 15.25
CA LEU A 8 1.18 63.71 14.42
C LEU A 8 1.93 62.50 13.87
N THR A 9 3.26 62.43 14.03
CA THR A 9 4.09 61.32 13.46
C THR A 9 4.30 60.18 14.45
N VAL A 10 3.92 60.33 15.72
CA VAL A 10 4.13 59.29 16.76
C VAL A 10 2.90 58.41 16.97
N LEU A 11 1.73 58.78 16.43
CA LEU A 11 0.46 58.00 16.65
C LEU A 11 0.17 56.99 15.56
N PHE A 12 1.05 56.76 14.55
CA PHE A 12 0.78 55.86 13.40
C PHE A 12 1.66 54.62 13.36
N VAL A 13 2.49 54.37 14.38
CA VAL A 13 3.41 53.17 14.40
C VAL A 13 2.87 52.06 15.33
N GLY A 14 1.73 52.26 16.00
CA GLY A 14 1.17 51.31 16.98
C GLY A 14 0.16 50.29 16.44
N PHE A 15 -0.08 50.18 15.11
CA PHE A 15 -1.23 49.40 14.60
C PHE A 15 -0.91 48.36 13.52
N VAL A 16 0.30 47.81 13.48
CA VAL A 16 0.56 46.68 12.60
C VAL A 16 1.48 45.70 13.31
N LEU A 17 0.98 44.76 14.05
CA LEU A 17 1.60 43.45 14.34
C LEU A 17 0.63 42.56 15.16
N SER A 18 -0.69 42.61 14.86
CA SER A 18 -1.51 41.43 15.09
C SER A 18 -1.42 40.55 13.84
N ALA A 19 -0.24 40.03 13.56
CA ALA A 19 -0.08 38.88 12.68
C ALA A 19 -0.91 37.77 13.33
N CYS A 20 -2.10 37.49 12.77
CA CYS A 20 -2.85 36.29 13.05
C CYS A 20 -1.92 35.08 12.79
N THR A 21 -1.21 34.66 13.80
CA THR A 21 -0.78 33.27 13.86
C THR A 21 -2.09 32.48 13.93
N LYS A 22 -2.64 32.10 12.77
CA LYS A 22 -3.63 31.03 12.71
C LYS A 22 -2.97 29.84 13.40
N ASN A 23 -3.28 29.62 14.67
CA ASN A 23 -2.92 28.38 15.33
C ASN A 23 -3.44 27.27 14.42
N LYS A 24 -2.50 26.52 13.86
CA LYS A 24 -2.86 25.37 13.01
C LYS A 24 -3.71 24.47 13.87
N ALA A 25 -4.94 24.16 13.42
CA ALA A 25 -5.82 23.27 14.17
C ALA A 25 -5.09 21.98 14.54
N GLU A 26 -5.34 21.49 15.75
CA GLU A 26 -4.74 20.27 16.26
C GLU A 26 -5.05 19.08 15.34
N LEU A 27 -4.08 18.19 15.12
CA LEU A 27 -4.27 17.01 14.30
C LEU A 27 -5.32 16.08 14.94
N GLY A 28 -6.26 15.58 14.15
CA GLY A 28 -7.35 14.72 14.61
C GLY A 28 -8.63 15.47 14.96
N THR A 29 -8.68 16.79 14.73
CA THR A 29 -9.92 17.58 14.84
C THR A 29 -10.68 17.61 13.50
N ALA A 30 -11.91 18.14 13.48
CA ALA A 30 -12.71 18.30 12.27
C ALA A 30 -12.05 19.25 11.25
N GLU A 31 -11.33 20.26 11.74
CA GLU A 31 -10.62 21.26 10.93
C GLU A 31 -9.25 20.75 10.41
N ASN A 32 -8.71 19.71 11.04
CA ASN A 32 -7.44 19.08 10.66
C ASN A 32 -7.50 17.57 10.91
N PRO A 33 -8.27 16.81 10.13
CA PRO A 33 -8.43 15.37 10.31
C PRO A 33 -7.12 14.61 10.02
N ILE A 34 -6.99 13.43 10.62
CA ILE A 34 -5.90 12.49 10.33
C ILE A 34 -6.11 11.92 8.92
N LYS A 35 -5.12 12.09 8.06
CA LYS A 35 -5.19 11.66 6.65
C LYS A 35 -4.70 10.23 6.52
N LEU A 36 -5.63 9.33 6.24
CA LEU A 36 -5.41 7.89 6.08
C LEU A 36 -5.46 7.51 4.60
N HIS A 37 -4.34 7.04 4.07
CA HIS A 37 -4.22 6.64 2.68
C HIS A 37 -4.21 5.11 2.53
N PHE A 38 -4.81 4.64 1.43
CA PHE A 38 -4.76 3.25 1.00
C PHE A 38 -4.08 3.15 -0.36
N VAL A 39 -3.13 2.21 -0.50
CA VAL A 39 -2.49 1.95 -1.79
C VAL A 39 -3.52 1.37 -2.79
N PRO A 40 -3.57 1.86 -4.05
CA PRO A 40 -4.58 1.45 -5.03
C PRO A 40 -4.24 0.10 -5.71
N SER A 41 -4.04 -0.95 -4.92
CA SER A 41 -3.58 -2.27 -5.41
C SER A 41 -4.68 -3.17 -5.97
N VAL A 42 -5.94 -2.86 -5.61
CA VAL A 42 -7.14 -3.58 -6.06
C VAL A 42 -8.22 -2.58 -6.49
N ASP A 43 -9.41 -3.05 -6.83
CA ASP A 43 -10.52 -2.17 -7.24
C ASP A 43 -10.78 -1.05 -6.22
N SER A 44 -10.83 0.19 -6.70
CA SER A 44 -10.94 1.38 -5.83
C SER A 44 -12.27 1.45 -5.10
N LYS A 45 -13.35 0.92 -5.70
CA LYS A 45 -14.67 0.89 -5.05
C LYS A 45 -14.67 -0.05 -3.85
N VAL A 46 -13.98 -1.18 -3.95
CA VAL A 46 -13.81 -2.12 -2.82
C VAL A 46 -13.06 -1.45 -1.67
N ILE A 47 -11.98 -0.71 -1.98
CA ILE A 47 -11.23 0.03 -0.95
C ILE A 47 -12.11 1.12 -0.33
N GLU A 48 -12.81 1.91 -1.15
CA GLU A 48 -13.66 3.02 -0.70
C GLU A 48 -14.76 2.56 0.27
N ASP A 49 -15.53 1.54 -0.11
CA ASP A 49 -16.65 1.05 0.68
C ASP A 49 -16.19 0.50 2.04
N ASN A 50 -15.12 -0.28 2.05
CA ASN A 50 -14.63 -0.93 3.26
C ASN A 50 -13.77 0.00 4.14
N SER A 51 -13.04 0.92 3.55
CA SER A 51 -12.29 1.92 4.32
C SER A 51 -13.19 2.93 5.02
N LYS A 52 -14.39 3.17 4.49
CA LYS A 52 -15.41 3.98 5.19
C LYS A 52 -15.83 3.33 6.49
N ILE A 53 -16.10 2.03 6.50
CA ILE A 53 -16.44 1.25 7.70
C ILE A 53 -15.31 1.37 8.73
N PHE A 54 -14.08 1.19 8.29
CA PHE A 54 -12.90 1.33 9.14
C PHE A 54 -12.75 2.74 9.73
N LYS A 55 -12.91 3.78 8.90
CA LYS A 55 -12.88 5.18 9.32
C LYS A 55 -13.92 5.44 10.42
N ASP A 56 -15.18 5.06 10.18
CA ASP A 56 -16.28 5.31 11.11
C ASP A 56 -16.03 4.63 12.47
N TYR A 57 -15.46 3.42 12.46
CA TYR A 57 -15.03 2.72 13.68
C TYR A 57 -13.91 3.47 14.42
N LEU A 58 -12.88 3.93 13.71
CA LEU A 58 -11.77 4.68 14.30
C LEU A 58 -12.25 5.98 14.94
N GLU A 59 -13.12 6.76 14.26
CA GLU A 59 -13.68 8.00 14.80
C GLU A 59 -14.47 7.76 16.09
N LYS A 60 -15.25 6.69 16.13
CA LYS A 60 -16.04 6.31 17.30
C LYS A 60 -15.17 5.92 18.51
N ASN A 61 -14.03 5.25 18.27
CA ASN A 61 -13.24 4.64 19.33
C ASN A 61 -11.98 5.43 19.73
N THR A 62 -11.57 6.43 18.92
CA THR A 62 -10.39 7.25 19.23
C THR A 62 -10.74 8.71 19.59
N SER A 63 -11.93 9.18 19.26
CA SER A 63 -12.36 10.59 19.32
C SER A 63 -11.60 11.49 18.32
N TYR A 64 -10.75 10.96 17.46
CA TYR A 64 -10.11 11.69 16.36
C TYR A 64 -10.98 11.64 15.11
N LYS A 65 -10.81 12.65 14.24
CA LYS A 65 -11.41 12.71 12.91
C LYS A 65 -10.44 12.23 11.86
N PHE A 66 -10.96 11.52 10.85
CA PHE A 66 -10.16 10.94 9.78
C PHE A 66 -10.69 11.34 8.40
N GLU A 67 -9.76 11.55 7.49
CA GLU A 67 -10.02 11.70 6.06
C GLU A 67 -9.37 10.53 5.32
N VAL A 68 -10.15 9.75 4.57
CA VAL A 68 -9.63 8.63 3.79
C VAL A 68 -9.39 9.08 2.35
N THR A 69 -8.23 8.73 1.80
CA THR A 69 -7.87 8.99 0.41
C THR A 69 -7.25 7.74 -0.23
N ILE A 70 -7.61 7.50 -1.49
CA ILE A 70 -7.00 6.48 -2.34
C ILE A 70 -6.26 7.21 -3.46
N PRO A 71 -4.93 7.43 -3.36
CA PRO A 71 -4.15 8.07 -4.41
C PRO A 71 -4.16 7.26 -5.71
N GLN A 72 -3.81 7.90 -6.84
CA GLN A 72 -3.89 7.28 -8.16
C GLN A 72 -2.76 6.26 -8.44
N SER A 73 -1.67 6.28 -7.67
CA SER A 73 -0.54 5.36 -7.83
C SER A 73 0.14 5.05 -6.50
N TYR A 74 0.93 3.99 -6.48
CA TYR A 74 1.71 3.58 -5.31
C TYR A 74 2.70 4.66 -4.87
N ILE A 75 3.40 5.28 -5.84
CA ILE A 75 4.35 6.35 -5.51
C ILE A 75 3.66 7.61 -4.99
N ALA A 76 2.42 7.89 -5.41
CA ALA A 76 1.65 9.02 -4.88
C ALA A 76 1.34 8.86 -3.39
N VAL A 77 1.15 7.61 -2.89
CA VAL A 77 1.03 7.33 -1.46
C VAL A 77 2.32 7.68 -0.73
N VAL A 78 3.46 7.27 -1.27
CA VAL A 78 4.79 7.57 -0.71
C VAL A 78 5.02 9.08 -0.63
N GLU A 79 4.85 9.80 -1.74
CA GLU A 79 5.12 11.25 -1.83
C GLU A 79 4.14 12.10 -0.98
N SER A 80 2.97 11.55 -0.65
CA SER A 80 2.00 12.24 0.21
C SER A 80 2.52 12.48 1.63
N PHE A 81 3.45 11.66 2.13
CA PHE A 81 4.12 11.89 3.42
C PHE A 81 5.04 13.11 3.38
N GLY A 82 5.83 13.27 2.31
CA GLY A 82 6.71 14.42 2.13
C GLY A 82 5.97 15.75 2.04
N THR A 83 4.76 15.73 1.50
CA THR A 83 3.88 16.91 1.37
C THR A 83 2.90 17.08 2.53
N LYS A 84 2.99 16.21 3.56
CA LYS A 84 2.08 16.18 4.73
C LYS A 84 0.60 16.02 4.33
N ARG A 85 0.34 15.32 3.22
CA ARG A 85 -0.99 14.93 2.77
C ARG A 85 -1.37 13.52 3.22
N ALA A 86 -0.46 12.79 3.88
CA ALA A 86 -0.74 11.56 4.61
C ALA A 86 -0.15 11.63 6.00
N ASP A 87 -0.89 11.12 6.98
CA ASP A 87 -0.45 10.91 8.36
C ASP A 87 -0.28 9.42 8.63
N ILE A 88 -1.16 8.59 8.05
CA ILE A 88 -1.16 7.13 8.13
C ILE A 88 -1.38 6.57 6.72
N ALA A 89 -0.77 5.43 6.41
CA ALA A 89 -1.11 4.70 5.19
C ALA A 89 -1.07 3.19 5.39
N ALA A 90 -2.02 2.49 4.74
CA ALA A 90 -1.88 1.09 4.36
C ALA A 90 -1.09 1.05 3.06
N ILE A 91 0.18 0.65 3.13
CA ILE A 91 1.14 0.74 2.02
C ILE A 91 1.84 -0.60 1.81
N ASN A 92 2.21 -0.89 0.57
CA ASN A 92 2.98 -2.09 0.28
C ASN A 92 4.43 -2.00 0.81
N THR A 93 5.04 -3.14 1.04
CA THR A 93 6.38 -3.26 1.68
C THR A 93 7.45 -2.40 0.99
N PHE A 94 7.54 -2.42 -0.34
CA PHE A 94 8.51 -1.60 -1.07
C PHE A 94 8.22 -0.10 -0.96
N GLY A 95 6.95 0.30 -1.06
CA GLY A 95 6.52 1.69 -0.84
C GLY A 95 6.88 2.18 0.57
N TYR A 96 6.74 1.31 1.59
CA TYR A 96 7.20 1.61 2.94
C TYR A 96 8.69 1.89 3.00
N LEU A 97 9.52 1.05 2.38
CA LEU A 97 10.99 1.25 2.40
C LEU A 97 11.37 2.61 1.80
N ILE A 98 10.75 3.01 0.70
CA ILE A 98 10.95 4.34 0.10
C ILE A 98 10.50 5.46 1.05
N ALA A 99 9.28 5.33 1.59
CA ALA A 99 8.71 6.36 2.48
C ALA A 99 9.51 6.50 3.78
N HIS A 100 10.02 5.38 4.33
CA HIS A 100 10.90 5.39 5.49
C HIS A 100 12.24 6.09 5.20
N GLU A 101 12.90 5.73 4.10
CA GLU A 101 14.17 6.31 3.68
C GLU A 101 14.06 7.83 3.43
N LYS A 102 12.99 8.25 2.74
CA LYS A 102 12.81 9.66 2.35
C LYS A 102 12.20 10.54 3.45
N TYR A 103 11.26 10.02 4.22
CA TYR A 103 10.41 10.81 5.11
C TYR A 103 10.38 10.32 6.56
N GLY A 104 11.09 9.23 6.87
CA GLY A 104 11.19 8.68 8.21
C GLY A 104 9.86 8.16 8.78
N VAL A 105 8.95 7.68 7.94
CA VAL A 105 7.71 7.06 8.43
C VAL A 105 8.01 5.77 9.20
N GLU A 106 7.16 5.42 10.14
CA GLU A 106 7.34 4.29 11.04
C GLU A 106 6.31 3.20 10.75
N ALA A 107 6.75 1.96 10.55
CA ALA A 107 5.86 0.80 10.50
C ALA A 107 5.48 0.42 11.93
N LEU A 108 4.20 0.52 12.29
CA LEU A 108 3.72 0.18 13.62
C LEU A 108 2.92 -1.12 13.64
N MET A 109 2.37 -1.53 12.50
CA MET A 109 1.65 -2.79 12.33
C MET A 109 1.94 -3.41 10.98
N THR A 110 1.87 -4.72 10.91
CA THR A 110 1.83 -5.50 9.67
C THR A 110 0.55 -6.30 9.60
N VAL A 111 0.09 -6.56 8.39
CA VAL A 111 -1.10 -7.40 8.17
C VAL A 111 -0.72 -8.88 8.24
N LEU A 112 -1.65 -9.71 8.71
CA LEU A 112 -1.58 -11.17 8.60
C LEU A 112 -2.70 -11.67 7.68
N ARG A 113 -2.39 -12.70 6.90
CA ARG A 113 -3.34 -13.42 6.05
C ARG A 113 -3.36 -14.87 6.50
N HIS A 114 -4.44 -15.27 7.18
CA HIS A 114 -4.59 -16.61 7.75
C HIS A 114 -3.39 -17.05 8.59
N GLY A 115 -2.93 -16.17 9.51
CA GLY A 115 -1.79 -16.38 10.39
C GLY A 115 -0.41 -16.18 9.71
N SER A 116 -0.33 -16.03 8.37
CA SER A 116 0.94 -15.75 7.68
C SER A 116 1.32 -14.29 7.76
N ALA A 117 2.55 -14.02 8.22
CA ALA A 117 3.17 -12.68 8.20
C ALA A 117 3.96 -12.39 6.93
N THR A 118 3.96 -13.31 5.97
CA THR A 118 4.68 -13.20 4.69
C THR A 118 3.77 -13.54 3.51
N TYR A 119 4.11 -13.02 2.36
CA TYR A 119 3.49 -13.33 1.08
C TYR A 119 4.56 -13.40 -0.01
N GLN A 120 4.18 -13.76 -1.22
CA GLN A 120 5.10 -13.95 -2.34
C GLN A 120 4.61 -13.21 -3.59
N SER A 121 5.48 -13.07 -4.55
CA SER A 121 5.09 -12.81 -5.93
C SER A 121 4.82 -14.12 -6.64
N MET A 122 3.80 -14.17 -7.48
CA MET A 122 3.59 -15.23 -8.45
C MET A 122 3.73 -14.70 -9.87
N PHE A 123 4.25 -15.54 -10.76
CA PHE A 123 4.07 -15.38 -12.20
C PHE A 123 2.94 -16.28 -12.66
N VAL A 124 2.08 -15.75 -13.52
CA VAL A 124 0.93 -16.45 -14.07
C VAL A 124 0.92 -16.41 -15.59
N ALA A 125 0.44 -17.49 -16.20
CA ALA A 125 0.22 -17.60 -17.65
C ALA A 125 -1.02 -18.46 -17.92
N LYS A 126 -1.49 -18.54 -19.18
CA LYS A 126 -2.57 -19.43 -19.55
C LYS A 126 -2.21 -20.89 -19.29
N ALA A 127 -3.11 -21.64 -18.67
CA ALA A 127 -2.89 -23.04 -18.30
C ALA A 127 -2.72 -23.97 -19.52
N ASP A 128 -3.41 -23.66 -20.61
CA ASP A 128 -3.36 -24.37 -21.88
C ASP A 128 -2.26 -23.87 -22.85
N GLY A 129 -1.51 -22.80 -22.43
CA GLY A 129 -0.41 -22.23 -23.22
C GLY A 129 0.91 -22.99 -23.07
N ASN A 130 1.94 -22.53 -23.78
CA ASN A 130 3.28 -23.14 -23.80
C ASN A 130 4.22 -22.58 -22.73
N ILE A 131 3.78 -21.60 -21.92
CA ILE A 131 4.58 -20.98 -20.86
C ILE A 131 4.28 -21.74 -19.56
N LYS A 132 5.29 -22.48 -19.05
CA LYS A 132 5.15 -23.36 -17.88
C LYS A 132 6.06 -22.97 -16.71
N LYS A 133 7.06 -22.14 -16.95
CA LYS A 133 8.05 -21.65 -15.97
C LYS A 133 8.52 -20.24 -16.32
N ILE A 134 9.16 -19.58 -15.37
CA ILE A 134 9.64 -18.19 -15.55
C ILE A 134 10.60 -18.06 -16.74
N GLU A 135 11.44 -19.07 -16.98
CA GLU A 135 12.40 -19.08 -18.07
C GLU A 135 11.76 -19.03 -19.47
N ASP A 136 10.49 -19.47 -19.58
CA ASP A 136 9.75 -19.41 -20.85
C ASP A 136 9.28 -18.00 -21.22
N LEU A 137 9.52 -17.01 -20.33
CA LEU A 137 9.14 -15.60 -20.54
C LEU A 137 10.12 -14.84 -21.44
N VAL A 138 11.24 -15.45 -21.87
CA VAL A 138 12.14 -14.85 -22.85
C VAL A 138 11.37 -14.51 -24.12
N GLY A 139 11.43 -13.24 -24.55
CA GLY A 139 10.76 -12.75 -25.76
C GLY A 139 9.24 -12.66 -25.65
N LYS A 140 8.64 -12.76 -24.47
CA LYS A 140 7.19 -12.65 -24.22
C LYS A 140 6.78 -11.26 -23.78
N LYS A 141 5.48 -10.96 -23.90
CA LYS A 141 4.85 -9.76 -23.35
C LYS A 141 4.34 -10.06 -21.94
N VAL A 142 4.83 -9.31 -20.94
CA VAL A 142 4.56 -9.53 -19.52
C VAL A 142 3.89 -8.32 -18.91
N ALA A 143 2.79 -8.54 -18.17
CA ALA A 143 2.12 -7.51 -17.40
C ALA A 143 2.65 -7.47 -15.96
N PHE A 144 2.91 -6.25 -15.47
CA PHE A 144 3.22 -5.92 -14.08
C PHE A 144 2.14 -4.99 -13.51
N VAL A 145 2.12 -4.81 -12.19
CA VAL A 145 1.12 -3.96 -11.52
C VAL A 145 1.49 -2.48 -11.64
N ASP A 146 2.50 -2.05 -10.91
CA ASP A 146 2.94 -0.65 -10.78
C ASP A 146 4.45 -0.66 -10.51
N PRO A 147 5.23 0.31 -11.01
CA PRO A 147 6.67 0.36 -10.77
C PRO A 147 7.10 0.32 -9.30
N ALA A 148 6.23 0.73 -8.37
CA ALA A 148 6.47 0.68 -6.93
C ALA A 148 5.78 -0.50 -6.24
N SER A 149 5.16 -1.43 -6.96
CA SER A 149 4.53 -2.63 -6.38
C SER A 149 5.58 -3.65 -5.95
N THR A 150 5.55 -4.10 -4.69
CA THR A 150 6.45 -5.12 -4.15
C THR A 150 6.37 -6.42 -4.95
N THR A 151 5.21 -7.08 -4.93
CA THR A 151 5.00 -8.42 -5.53
C THR A 151 4.53 -8.35 -6.97
N GLY A 152 4.01 -7.19 -7.41
CA GLY A 152 3.57 -7.00 -8.79
C GLY A 152 4.68 -6.49 -9.73
N TYR A 153 5.85 -6.10 -9.23
CA TYR A 153 6.95 -5.63 -10.07
C TYR A 153 8.34 -5.83 -9.48
N ILE A 154 8.64 -5.33 -8.27
CA ILE A 154 10.02 -5.27 -7.76
C ILE A 154 10.61 -6.67 -7.54
N ILE A 155 9.88 -7.55 -6.86
CA ILE A 155 10.30 -8.93 -6.63
C ILE A 155 10.31 -9.75 -7.94
N PRO A 156 9.28 -9.64 -8.81
CA PRO A 156 9.35 -10.22 -10.16
C PRO A 156 10.56 -9.76 -10.97
N LEU A 157 10.87 -8.46 -10.97
CA LEU A 157 12.03 -7.92 -11.68
C LEU A 157 13.34 -8.57 -11.19
N LYS A 158 13.49 -8.73 -9.86
CA LYS A 158 14.62 -9.48 -9.28
C LYS A 158 14.65 -10.93 -9.79
N SER A 159 13.52 -11.63 -9.74
CA SER A 159 13.42 -13.02 -10.18
C SER A 159 13.80 -13.19 -11.65
N LEU A 160 13.35 -12.29 -12.51
CA LEU A 160 13.71 -12.27 -13.94
C LEU A 160 15.22 -12.03 -14.13
N LYS A 161 15.80 -11.06 -13.39
CA LYS A 161 17.22 -10.73 -13.45
C LYS A 161 18.09 -11.90 -13.00
N ASP A 162 17.76 -12.53 -11.87
CA ASP A 162 18.50 -13.68 -11.32
C ASP A 162 18.51 -14.88 -12.29
N LYS A 163 17.39 -15.05 -13.01
CA LYS A 163 17.23 -16.11 -14.03
C LYS A 163 17.71 -15.71 -15.42
N LYS A 164 18.18 -14.47 -15.62
CA LYS A 164 18.61 -13.91 -16.91
C LYS A 164 17.49 -13.98 -17.96
N VAL A 165 16.26 -13.71 -17.55
CA VAL A 165 15.07 -13.71 -18.41
C VAL A 165 14.75 -12.26 -18.80
N GLU A 166 14.66 -11.99 -20.09
CA GLU A 166 14.32 -10.69 -20.66
C GLU A 166 13.02 -10.81 -21.47
N PRO A 167 11.89 -10.28 -20.95
CA PRO A 167 10.68 -10.14 -21.73
C PRO A 167 10.88 -9.19 -22.91
N LYS A 168 10.22 -9.45 -24.04
CA LYS A 168 10.25 -8.56 -25.22
C LYS A 168 9.55 -7.22 -24.95
N GLU A 169 8.46 -7.28 -24.18
CA GLU A 169 7.63 -6.12 -23.86
C GLU A 169 7.10 -6.24 -22.43
N THR A 170 7.06 -5.13 -21.72
CA THR A 170 6.47 -5.03 -20.39
C THR A 170 5.41 -3.94 -20.36
N VAL A 171 4.27 -4.22 -19.70
CA VAL A 171 3.18 -3.27 -19.52
C VAL A 171 2.79 -3.16 -18.04
N PHE A 172 2.35 -2.00 -17.63
CA PHE A 172 1.85 -1.77 -16.25
C PHE A 172 0.32 -1.70 -16.27
N ALA A 173 -0.31 -2.67 -15.59
CA ALA A 173 -1.76 -2.82 -15.48
C ALA A 173 -2.38 -2.04 -14.32
N GLN A 174 -1.57 -1.38 -13.50
CA GLN A 174 -1.88 -0.56 -12.32
C GLN A 174 -2.39 -1.37 -11.10
N LYS A 175 -3.15 -2.45 -11.30
CA LYS A 175 -3.78 -3.25 -10.23
C LYS A 175 -3.55 -4.74 -10.47
N HIS A 176 -3.63 -5.53 -9.39
CA HIS A 176 -3.41 -6.98 -9.45
C HIS A 176 -4.51 -7.73 -10.22
N ASP A 177 -5.77 -7.33 -10.05
CA ASP A 177 -6.92 -7.86 -10.79
C ASP A 177 -6.78 -7.63 -12.30
N ASN A 178 -6.31 -6.45 -12.72
CA ASN A 178 -6.07 -6.14 -14.12
C ASN A 178 -4.98 -7.05 -14.72
N VAL A 179 -3.89 -7.33 -13.99
CA VAL A 179 -2.85 -8.25 -14.47
C VAL A 179 -3.45 -9.62 -14.77
N VAL A 180 -4.22 -10.19 -13.85
CA VAL A 180 -4.87 -11.51 -14.03
C VAL A 180 -5.85 -11.47 -15.19
N SER A 181 -6.66 -10.41 -15.30
CA SER A 181 -7.63 -10.21 -16.39
C SER A 181 -6.95 -10.14 -17.76
N MET A 182 -5.83 -9.39 -17.87
CA MET A 182 -5.07 -9.28 -19.13
C MET A 182 -4.50 -10.63 -19.58
N VAL A 183 -4.00 -11.45 -18.65
CA VAL A 183 -3.53 -12.81 -18.98
C VAL A 183 -4.71 -13.69 -19.38
N TYR A 184 -5.81 -13.64 -18.65
CA TYR A 184 -7.02 -14.43 -18.96
C TYR A 184 -7.55 -14.11 -20.37
N GLN A 185 -7.61 -12.83 -20.73
CA GLN A 185 -8.09 -12.36 -22.02
C GLN A 185 -7.06 -12.55 -23.16
N GLY A 186 -5.81 -12.91 -22.85
CA GLY A 186 -4.74 -13.06 -23.83
C GLY A 186 -4.17 -11.74 -24.38
N GLN A 187 -4.33 -10.64 -23.66
CA GLN A 187 -3.75 -9.33 -24.01
C GLN A 187 -2.25 -9.29 -23.76
N VAL A 188 -1.77 -10.16 -22.87
CA VAL A 188 -0.36 -10.43 -22.55
C VAL A 188 -0.14 -11.93 -22.44
N ASP A 189 1.10 -12.37 -22.60
CA ASP A 189 1.47 -13.79 -22.52
C ASP A 189 1.53 -14.29 -21.08
N ALA A 190 1.96 -13.43 -20.14
CA ALA A 190 2.09 -13.71 -18.72
C ALA A 190 1.93 -12.43 -17.89
N GLY A 191 1.85 -12.60 -16.57
CA GLY A 191 1.82 -11.47 -15.65
C GLY A 191 2.38 -11.81 -14.28
N ALA A 192 2.67 -10.78 -13.48
CA ALA A 192 3.13 -10.95 -12.10
C ALA A 192 2.18 -10.26 -11.12
N ALA A 193 1.82 -10.97 -10.04
CA ALA A 193 0.87 -10.51 -9.04
C ALA A 193 1.21 -11.07 -7.65
N PHE A 194 0.44 -10.70 -6.61
CA PHE A 194 0.64 -11.24 -5.28
C PHE A 194 0.15 -12.69 -5.17
N TYR A 195 0.80 -13.44 -4.29
CA TYR A 195 0.44 -14.78 -3.90
C TYR A 195 0.44 -14.91 -2.38
N SER A 196 -0.63 -15.48 -1.84
CA SER A 196 -0.71 -16.07 -0.51
C SER A 196 -1.23 -17.50 -0.65
N PRO A 197 -0.82 -18.43 0.23
CA PRO A 197 -1.30 -19.81 0.17
C PRO A 197 -2.82 -19.90 0.30
N ALA A 198 -3.43 -20.84 -0.41
CA ALA A 198 -4.83 -21.18 -0.22
C ALA A 198 -5.08 -21.65 1.22
N PHE A 199 -6.26 -21.40 1.74
CA PHE A 199 -6.65 -21.74 3.12
C PHE A 199 -7.96 -22.53 3.14
N LYS A 200 -8.22 -23.23 4.24
CA LYS A 200 -9.52 -23.85 4.48
C LYS A 200 -10.43 -22.87 5.21
N ASN A 201 -11.60 -22.60 4.65
CA ASN A 201 -12.63 -21.82 5.33
C ASN A 201 -13.31 -22.63 6.46
N ASP A 202 -14.21 -22.01 7.21
CA ASP A 202 -14.93 -22.62 8.33
C ASP A 202 -15.79 -23.84 7.92
N LYS A 203 -16.08 -23.99 6.62
CA LYS A 203 -16.79 -25.14 6.04
C LYS A 203 -15.84 -26.25 5.55
N GLY A 204 -14.53 -26.07 5.76
CA GLY A 204 -13.51 -27.01 5.31
C GLY A 204 -13.19 -26.96 3.80
N VAL A 205 -13.74 -25.99 3.08
CA VAL A 205 -13.50 -25.79 1.64
C VAL A 205 -12.21 -25.01 1.44
N MET A 206 -11.38 -25.44 0.49
CA MET A 206 -10.18 -24.69 0.09
C MET A 206 -10.59 -23.45 -0.72
N GLU A 207 -10.09 -22.30 -0.31
CA GLU A 207 -10.24 -21.02 -1.00
C GLU A 207 -8.88 -20.48 -1.39
N ILE A 208 -8.77 -19.91 -2.60
CA ILE A 208 -7.56 -19.24 -3.04
C ILE A 208 -7.41 -17.88 -2.37
N GLU A 209 -6.17 -17.53 -2.01
CA GLU A 209 -5.84 -16.23 -1.40
C GLU A 209 -4.81 -15.45 -2.26
N ASP A 210 -4.58 -15.87 -3.49
CA ASP A 210 -3.76 -15.12 -4.46
C ASP A 210 -4.61 -14.16 -5.33
N ALA A 211 -3.95 -13.39 -6.20
CA ALA A 211 -4.60 -12.36 -7.00
C ALA A 211 -5.71 -12.87 -7.94
N ARG A 212 -5.76 -14.18 -8.25
CA ARG A 212 -6.83 -14.77 -9.08
C ARG A 212 -8.19 -14.65 -8.38
N ARG A 213 -8.23 -14.62 -7.03
CA ARG A 213 -9.47 -14.43 -6.27
C ARG A 213 -10.20 -13.12 -6.60
N LEU A 214 -9.45 -12.09 -6.99
CA LEU A 214 -10.00 -10.75 -7.27
C LEU A 214 -10.89 -10.71 -8.50
N VAL A 215 -10.77 -11.70 -9.38
CA VAL A 215 -11.52 -11.78 -10.63
C VAL A 215 -12.50 -12.96 -10.70
N LEU A 216 -12.68 -13.71 -9.61
CA LEU A 216 -13.57 -14.88 -9.56
C LEU A 216 -15.02 -14.57 -9.96
N THR A 217 -15.53 -13.39 -9.61
CA THR A 217 -16.88 -12.97 -10.00
C THR A 217 -17.00 -12.80 -11.51
N GLN A 218 -15.95 -12.28 -12.15
CA GLN A 218 -15.91 -12.07 -13.61
C GLN A 218 -15.51 -13.33 -14.37
N TYR A 219 -14.58 -14.11 -13.81
CA TYR A 219 -14.03 -15.33 -14.41
C TYR A 219 -14.06 -16.48 -13.39
N PRO A 220 -15.23 -17.17 -13.22
CA PRO A 220 -15.37 -18.25 -12.23
C PRO A 220 -14.43 -19.44 -12.44
N ASP A 221 -13.89 -19.60 -13.66
CA ASP A 221 -12.96 -20.66 -14.04
C ASP A 221 -11.49 -20.23 -14.06
N VAL A 222 -11.18 -19.07 -13.49
CA VAL A 222 -9.82 -18.48 -13.53
C VAL A 222 -8.74 -19.43 -13.01
N GLU A 223 -9.01 -20.22 -11.98
CA GLU A 223 -8.05 -21.19 -11.44
C GLU A 223 -7.69 -22.30 -12.43
N LYS A 224 -8.66 -22.67 -13.29
CA LYS A 224 -8.44 -23.67 -14.36
C LYS A 224 -7.76 -23.08 -15.57
N LYS A 225 -8.01 -21.80 -15.87
CA LYS A 225 -7.51 -21.11 -17.07
C LYS A 225 -6.16 -20.44 -16.86
N ILE A 226 -5.84 -20.06 -15.63
CA ILE A 226 -4.60 -19.35 -15.27
C ILE A 226 -3.77 -20.18 -14.32
N ALA A 227 -2.63 -20.65 -14.80
CA ALA A 227 -1.66 -21.40 -14.02
C ALA A 227 -0.62 -20.48 -13.38
N ILE A 228 -0.18 -20.84 -12.18
CA ILE A 228 1.00 -20.26 -11.55
C ILE A 228 2.22 -20.98 -12.14
N ILE A 229 3.12 -20.22 -12.76
CA ILE A 229 4.32 -20.74 -13.44
C ILE A 229 5.61 -20.51 -12.64
N GLY A 230 5.51 -19.82 -11.49
CA GLY A 230 6.62 -19.61 -10.57
C GLY A 230 6.24 -18.71 -9.41
N LEU A 231 6.90 -18.92 -8.28
CA LEU A 231 6.80 -18.12 -7.07
C LEU A 231 8.15 -17.52 -6.72
N SER A 232 8.14 -16.36 -6.06
CA SER A 232 9.33 -15.77 -5.46
C SER A 232 9.62 -16.36 -4.08
N GLU A 233 10.76 -15.97 -3.49
CA GLU A 233 10.96 -16.09 -2.05
C GLU A 233 9.89 -15.26 -1.30
N PRO A 234 9.50 -15.70 -0.08
CA PRO A 234 8.55 -14.95 0.74
C PRO A 234 9.14 -13.63 1.24
N VAL A 235 8.30 -12.62 1.31
CA VAL A 235 8.63 -11.29 1.87
C VAL A 235 7.61 -10.91 2.95
N PRO A 236 7.98 -10.05 3.92
CA PRO A 236 7.05 -9.56 4.92
C PRO A 236 5.81 -8.93 4.29
N ASN A 237 4.66 -9.15 4.90
CA ASN A 237 3.42 -8.52 4.50
C ASN A 237 3.46 -6.99 4.66
N ASP A 238 2.49 -6.34 4.05
CA ASP A 238 2.36 -4.90 3.96
C ASP A 238 2.12 -4.24 5.32
N PRO A 239 2.79 -3.11 5.63
CA PRO A 239 2.59 -2.40 6.89
C PRO A 239 1.47 -1.38 6.83
N PHE A 240 0.94 -1.05 8.02
CA PHE A 240 0.37 0.26 8.32
C PHE A 240 1.50 1.15 8.87
N VAL A 241 1.72 2.28 8.19
CA VAL A 241 2.79 3.21 8.51
C VAL A 241 2.25 4.53 9.01
N PHE A 242 2.98 5.17 9.90
CA PHE A 242 2.61 6.40 10.57
C PHE A 242 3.69 7.46 10.35
N ARG A 243 3.28 8.68 10.16
CA ARG A 243 4.20 9.82 10.12
C ARG A 243 4.88 9.99 11.47
N LYS A 244 6.21 10.16 11.49
CA LYS A 244 7.01 10.19 12.71
C LYS A 244 6.60 11.29 13.70
N GLU A 245 6.11 12.44 13.18
CA GLU A 245 5.74 13.61 13.99
C GLU A 245 4.39 13.46 14.71
N MET A 246 3.63 12.40 14.48
CA MET A 246 2.44 12.11 15.28
C MET A 246 2.84 11.78 16.71
N SER A 247 2.09 12.27 17.71
CA SER A 247 2.39 12.00 19.12
C SER A 247 2.32 10.49 19.44
N ALA A 248 3.12 10.04 20.39
CA ALA A 248 3.12 8.63 20.82
C ALA A 248 1.76 8.19 21.36
N GLU A 249 1.08 9.08 22.10
CA GLU A 249 -0.28 8.83 22.60
C GLU A 249 -1.27 8.60 21.47
N MET A 250 -1.28 9.48 20.45
CA MET A 250 -2.15 9.35 19.28
C MET A 250 -1.87 8.06 18.51
N LYS A 251 -0.59 7.74 18.26
CA LYS A 251 -0.18 6.49 17.62
C LYS A 251 -0.68 5.28 18.37
N THR A 252 -0.46 5.23 19.70
CA THR A 252 -0.90 4.12 20.55
C THR A 252 -2.42 3.93 20.49
N LYS A 253 -3.18 5.01 20.69
CA LYS A 253 -4.64 4.97 20.70
C LYS A 253 -5.22 4.49 19.37
N ILE A 254 -4.63 4.93 18.25
CA ILE A 254 -5.06 4.48 16.92
C ILE A 254 -4.69 3.01 16.69
N VAL A 255 -3.47 2.60 17.00
CA VAL A 255 -3.01 1.20 16.88
C VAL A 255 -3.92 0.26 17.67
N ASP A 256 -4.25 0.60 18.93
CA ASP A 256 -5.12 -0.23 19.78
C ASP A 256 -6.54 -0.31 19.20
N ALA A 257 -7.07 0.79 18.67
CA ALA A 257 -8.37 0.79 18.00
C ALA A 257 -8.36 -0.06 16.72
N MET A 258 -7.29 -0.02 15.92
CA MET A 258 -7.12 -0.86 14.72
C MET A 258 -7.02 -2.35 15.06
N MET A 259 -6.25 -2.70 16.09
CA MET A 259 -6.15 -4.08 16.60
C MET A 259 -7.49 -4.62 17.07
N THR A 260 -8.28 -3.78 17.75
CA THR A 260 -9.63 -4.15 18.19
C THR A 260 -10.59 -4.28 17.00
N PHE A 261 -10.52 -3.36 16.03
CA PHE A 261 -11.37 -3.39 14.82
C PHE A 261 -11.25 -4.70 14.06
N VAL A 262 -10.02 -5.12 13.74
CA VAL A 262 -9.80 -6.34 12.95
C VAL A 262 -10.30 -7.62 13.66
N ALA A 263 -10.47 -7.58 14.99
CA ALA A 263 -11.03 -8.68 15.75
C ALA A 263 -12.57 -8.74 15.70
N THR A 264 -13.25 -7.64 15.32
CA THR A 264 -14.72 -7.62 15.17
C THR A 264 -15.16 -8.34 13.90
N PRO A 265 -16.40 -8.90 13.85
CA PRO A 265 -16.92 -9.50 12.61
C PRO A 265 -16.89 -8.52 11.42
N GLU A 266 -17.33 -7.29 11.62
CA GLU A 266 -17.38 -6.23 10.61
C GLU A 266 -15.96 -5.85 10.11
N GLY A 267 -14.99 -5.75 11.02
CA GLY A 267 -13.60 -5.45 10.70
C GLY A 267 -12.92 -6.57 9.93
N LYS A 268 -13.18 -7.82 10.27
CA LYS A 268 -12.70 -9.00 9.53
C LYS A 268 -13.20 -9.00 8.09
N GLU A 269 -14.50 -8.75 7.89
CA GLU A 269 -15.08 -8.69 6.55
C GLU A 269 -14.50 -7.53 5.74
N ALA A 270 -14.43 -6.33 6.32
CA ALA A 270 -13.90 -5.15 5.65
C ALA A 270 -12.43 -5.34 5.23
N PHE A 271 -11.57 -5.80 6.12
CA PHE A 271 -10.15 -5.97 5.82
C PHE A 271 -9.87 -7.17 4.91
N LYS A 272 -10.65 -8.25 5.03
CA LYS A 272 -10.60 -9.37 4.09
C LYS A 272 -10.99 -8.91 2.68
N ALA A 273 -12.01 -8.07 2.53
CA ALA A 273 -12.43 -7.55 1.24
C ALA A 273 -11.36 -6.69 0.58
N ILE A 274 -10.71 -5.79 1.33
CA ILE A 274 -9.70 -4.87 0.77
C ILE A 274 -8.46 -5.67 0.31
N TYR A 275 -7.76 -6.33 1.24
CA TYR A 275 -6.42 -6.90 1.00
C TYR A 275 -6.27 -8.35 1.47
N GLY A 276 -7.36 -9.09 1.74
CA GLY A 276 -7.29 -10.45 2.30
C GLY A 276 -6.77 -10.49 3.74
N VAL A 277 -6.82 -9.38 4.46
CA VAL A 277 -6.30 -9.28 5.82
C VAL A 277 -7.25 -9.93 6.81
N THR A 278 -6.73 -10.84 7.63
CA THR A 278 -7.51 -11.50 8.68
C THR A 278 -7.14 -11.03 10.08
N GLU A 279 -5.92 -10.53 10.26
CA GLU A 279 -5.39 -10.09 11.54
C GLU A 279 -4.37 -8.96 11.33
N LEU A 280 -4.08 -8.23 12.41
CA LEU A 280 -2.98 -7.27 12.49
C LEU A 280 -2.00 -7.70 13.58
N LYS A 281 -0.72 -7.41 13.38
CA LYS A 281 0.36 -7.63 14.35
C LYS A 281 1.20 -6.36 14.47
N LYS A 282 1.67 -6.02 15.67
CA LYS A 282 2.67 -4.95 15.85
C LYS A 282 3.93 -5.28 15.04
N ALA A 283 4.49 -4.27 14.40
CA ALA A 283 5.67 -4.38 13.56
C ALA A 283 6.68 -3.28 13.91
N THR A 284 7.90 -3.49 13.47
CA THR A 284 9.00 -2.54 13.56
C THR A 284 9.73 -2.45 12.24
N ASP A 285 10.58 -1.46 12.07
CA ASP A 285 11.39 -1.30 10.88
C ASP A 285 12.29 -2.51 10.58
N LYS A 286 12.79 -3.20 11.61
CA LYS A 286 13.63 -4.40 11.49
C LYS A 286 12.94 -5.58 10.79
N ASP A 287 11.63 -5.65 10.87
CA ASP A 287 10.87 -6.73 10.21
C ASP A 287 11.01 -6.68 8.68
N TYR A 288 11.47 -5.56 8.12
CA TYR A 288 11.62 -5.30 6.69
C TYR A 288 13.07 -5.37 6.20
N ASP A 289 14.05 -5.67 7.07
CA ASP A 289 15.47 -5.74 6.71
C ASP A 289 15.74 -6.78 5.62
N VAL A 290 15.03 -7.90 5.63
CA VAL A 290 15.17 -8.95 4.60
C VAL A 290 14.89 -8.41 3.19
N VAL A 291 13.93 -7.48 3.05
CA VAL A 291 13.63 -6.86 1.74
C VAL A 291 14.70 -5.84 1.38
N ARG A 292 15.24 -5.08 2.34
CA ARG A 292 16.37 -4.17 2.10
C ARG A 292 17.59 -4.94 1.58
N GLU A 293 17.95 -6.06 2.20
CA GLU A 293 19.06 -6.90 1.74
C GLU A 293 18.78 -7.49 0.35
N MET A 294 17.56 -7.95 0.10
CA MET A 294 17.16 -8.44 -1.22
C MET A 294 17.33 -7.34 -2.31
N LEU A 295 16.96 -6.09 -2.01
CA LEU A 295 17.10 -4.98 -2.95
C LEU A 295 18.56 -4.63 -3.25
N LYS A 296 19.47 -4.74 -2.28
CA LYS A 296 20.92 -4.53 -2.49
C LYS A 296 21.48 -5.47 -3.55
N THR A 297 20.98 -6.72 -3.63
CA THR A 297 21.43 -7.67 -4.66
C THR A 297 21.01 -7.25 -6.07
N VAL A 298 20.00 -6.40 -6.21
CA VAL A 298 19.61 -5.82 -7.49
C VAL A 298 20.50 -4.62 -7.88
N GLY A 299 21.38 -4.19 -6.97
CA GLY A 299 22.36 -3.11 -7.19
C GLY A 299 21.80 -1.69 -7.04
N LYS A 300 20.68 -1.55 -6.32
CA LYS A 300 20.00 -0.26 -6.08
C LYS A 300 19.34 -0.25 -4.70
N ASN A 301 19.33 0.91 -4.04
CA ASN A 301 18.44 1.13 -2.90
C ASN A 301 17.00 1.37 -3.38
N ALA A 302 16.04 1.41 -2.45
CA ALA A 302 14.63 1.53 -2.80
C ALA A 302 14.32 2.81 -3.62
N SER A 303 14.92 3.95 -3.26
CA SER A 303 14.70 5.22 -3.95
C SER A 303 15.35 5.27 -5.34
N ASP A 304 16.45 4.54 -5.59
CA ASP A 304 17.12 4.51 -6.90
C ASP A 304 16.33 3.72 -7.95
N LEU A 305 15.55 2.72 -7.54
CA LEU A 305 14.69 1.96 -8.43
C LEU A 305 13.55 2.81 -9.04
N MET A 306 13.23 3.93 -8.41
CA MET A 306 12.19 4.86 -8.86
C MET A 306 12.72 6.03 -9.70
N LYS A 307 14.06 6.19 -9.80
CA LYS A 307 14.69 7.19 -10.69
C LYS A 307 14.75 6.62 -12.11
N LYS A 308 13.80 7.00 -12.94
CA LYS A 308 13.87 6.87 -14.41
C LYS A 308 13.68 8.21 -15.06
#